data_4f5dfffd5b6f450ca6d7fc41c7bdbdf2
#
_entry.id   4f5dfffd5b6f450ca6d7fc41c7bdbdf2
#
_cell.length_a   1.000
_cell.length_b   1.000
_cell.length_c   1.000
_cell.angle_alpha   90.00
_cell.angle_beta   90.00
_cell.angle_gamma   90.00
#
_symmetry.space_group_name_H-M   'P 1'
#
loop_
_entity.id
_entity.type
_entity.pdbx_description
1 polymer ?
#
loop_
_entity_poly.entity_id
_entity_poly.type
_entity_poly.pdbx_seq_one_letter_code
_entity_poly.pdbx_strand_id
1 'polypeptide(L)'
;VGVPAALLGALYLGLAGRRLLPNREPLTATLSEDERREYFTEAYVPPGSPLNGKSLRAAGLTRARGFRVIEVVRDGVGIDLDPERTPLEEGDRMVLACLPSGIAQVRSMPGFDFTAEAGLEQIATHEGVVVEGAIAPHSEIIGQSISELNFRQRFRVIVLAIHRGGENVRDKLETIPLQMGDILLMMGTEQAVNALRRGDDIILFDRPPLPSVSRHGRIPLVLATIGGVIALETLGLVPIHLGALAGALVMCLTGCIKPKEAYEAIEWPLLVMIFGMLALGVAMQQTGAADWLARNVVSGVGHVVSGPHKPMVMLATLYVLTLLLTEILSNNAVAALMVPIAIGVAGEAGLDSRPFIIGVTIAASAAFATPIGYQTNTYIYGIGGYRFRDFVRIGVPLNLLCLIVALVVIPRVWPLQAS
;
A
#
# COMPACT_ATOMS: atom_id res chain seq x y z
N VAL A 1 0.47 -1.62 -26.89
CA VAL A 1 1.02 -2.77 -26.16
C VAL A 1 0.25 -3.01 -24.87
N GLY A 2 0.03 -1.98 -24.04
CA GLY A 2 -0.64 -2.10 -22.74
C GLY A 2 -2.05 -2.71 -22.80
N VAL A 3 -2.91 -2.24 -23.72
CA VAL A 3 -4.28 -2.76 -23.85
C VAL A 3 -4.34 -4.26 -24.16
N PRO A 4 -3.63 -4.79 -25.17
CA PRO A 4 -3.56 -6.23 -25.40
C PRO A 4 -3.02 -7.01 -24.20
N ALA A 5 -1.98 -6.51 -23.53
CA ALA A 5 -1.41 -7.14 -22.35
C ALA A 5 -2.42 -7.20 -21.20
N ALA A 6 -3.15 -6.10 -20.94
CA ALA A 6 -4.18 -6.04 -19.90
C ALA A 6 -5.34 -7.00 -20.17
N LEU A 7 -5.85 -7.06 -21.41
CA LEU A 7 -6.95 -7.96 -21.78
C LEU A 7 -6.54 -9.44 -21.67
N LEU A 8 -5.37 -9.79 -22.19
CA LEU A 8 -4.86 -11.17 -22.09
C LEU A 8 -4.50 -11.54 -20.66
N GLY A 9 -3.96 -10.61 -19.88
CA GLY A 9 -3.70 -10.79 -18.45
C GLY A 9 -4.97 -11.01 -17.65
N ALA A 10 -6.02 -10.22 -17.88
CA ALA A 10 -7.32 -10.40 -17.23
C ALA A 10 -7.96 -11.75 -17.60
N LEU A 11 -7.87 -12.13 -18.87
CA LEU A 11 -8.35 -13.43 -19.35
C LEU A 11 -7.58 -14.58 -18.68
N TYR A 12 -6.24 -14.48 -18.63
CA TYR A 12 -5.39 -15.46 -17.94
C TYR A 12 -5.79 -15.59 -16.46
N LEU A 13 -5.93 -14.48 -15.73
CA LEU A 13 -6.32 -14.47 -14.33
C LEU A 13 -7.71 -15.07 -14.12
N GLY A 14 -8.67 -14.78 -15.02
CA GLY A 14 -10.02 -15.34 -14.95
C GLY A 14 -10.08 -16.84 -15.18
N LEU A 15 -9.26 -17.37 -16.09
CA LEU A 15 -9.25 -18.80 -16.46
C LEU A 15 -8.30 -19.62 -15.58
N ALA A 16 -7.06 -19.17 -15.44
CA ALA A 16 -6.01 -19.89 -14.73
C ALA A 16 -5.97 -19.58 -13.23
N GLY A 17 -6.39 -18.39 -12.82
CA GLY A 17 -6.34 -17.93 -11.43
C GLY A 17 -7.11 -18.89 -10.51
N ARG A 18 -8.31 -19.31 -10.89
CA ARG A 18 -9.12 -20.27 -10.12
C ARG A 18 -8.44 -21.64 -9.90
N ARG A 19 -7.51 -22.03 -10.77
CA ARG A 19 -6.81 -23.32 -10.67
C ARG A 19 -5.45 -23.20 -9.99
N LEU A 20 -4.80 -22.05 -10.13
CA LEU A 20 -3.45 -21.81 -9.64
C LEU A 20 -3.44 -21.24 -8.22
N LEU A 21 -4.43 -20.40 -7.88
CA LEU A 21 -4.56 -19.84 -6.55
C LEU A 21 -5.32 -20.81 -5.65
N PRO A 22 -4.80 -21.09 -4.45
CA PRO A 22 -5.55 -21.80 -3.43
C PRO A 22 -6.75 -20.96 -3.01
N ASN A 23 -7.88 -21.63 -2.75
CA ASN A 23 -9.05 -20.96 -2.18
C ASN A 23 -8.68 -20.62 -0.73
N ARG A 24 -8.14 -19.43 -0.53
CA ARG A 24 -7.89 -18.88 0.80
C ARG A 24 -9.06 -17.98 1.11
N GLU A 25 -9.69 -18.24 2.23
CA GLU A 25 -10.64 -17.30 2.77
C GLU A 25 -9.86 -16.03 3.10
N PRO A 26 -10.21 -14.86 2.53
CA PRO A 26 -9.59 -13.61 2.92
C PRO A 26 -9.76 -13.46 4.43
N LEU A 27 -8.76 -12.88 5.11
CA LEU A 27 -8.83 -12.58 6.54
C LEU A 27 -10.11 -11.82 6.92
N THR A 28 -10.69 -11.09 5.96
CA THR A 28 -12.00 -10.44 6.09
C THR A 28 -13.21 -11.37 5.90
N ALA A 29 -13.06 -12.55 5.29
CA ALA A 29 -14.17 -13.48 4.99
C ALA A 29 -14.19 -14.72 5.91
N THR A 30 -13.12 -15.00 6.64
CA THR A 30 -13.11 -15.97 7.76
C THR A 30 -13.94 -15.46 8.94
N LEU A 31 -14.44 -14.26 8.80
CA LEU A 31 -15.37 -13.65 9.73
C LEU A 31 -16.81 -13.92 9.26
N SER A 32 -17.29 -15.14 9.43
CA SER A 32 -18.69 -15.35 9.71
C SER A 32 -19.09 -14.37 10.82
N GLU A 33 -20.31 -13.86 10.80
CA GLU A 33 -20.80 -12.82 11.74
C GLU A 33 -20.55 -13.12 13.22
N ASP A 34 -20.14 -14.33 13.58
CA ASP A 34 -19.87 -14.80 14.94
C ASP A 34 -18.37 -14.84 15.34
N GLU A 35 -17.42 -14.76 14.42
CA GLU A 35 -15.98 -14.71 14.70
C GLU A 35 -15.39 -13.33 14.29
N ARG A 36 -15.96 -12.28 14.86
CA ARG A 36 -15.45 -10.92 14.72
C ARG A 36 -14.09 -10.83 15.40
N ARG A 37 -13.13 -10.16 14.78
CA ARG A 37 -11.79 -9.90 15.33
C ARG A 37 -11.92 -9.40 16.76
N GLU A 38 -11.49 -10.21 17.72
CA GLU A 38 -11.39 -9.79 19.09
C GLU A 38 -10.02 -9.10 19.26
N TYR A 39 -10.03 -7.90 19.80
CA TYR A 39 -8.84 -7.17 20.17
C TYR A 39 -8.64 -7.26 21.67
N PHE A 40 -7.39 -7.42 22.10
CA PHE A 40 -7.06 -7.42 23.51
C PHE A 40 -6.71 -5.99 23.95
N THR A 41 -7.32 -5.53 25.03
CA THR A 41 -7.00 -4.26 25.67
C THR A 41 -6.87 -4.47 27.17
N GLU A 42 -6.09 -3.63 27.83
CA GLU A 42 -5.93 -3.68 29.27
C GLU A 42 -6.71 -2.54 29.94
N ALA A 43 -7.37 -2.86 31.05
CA ALA A 43 -8.08 -1.91 31.87
C ALA A 43 -7.68 -2.10 33.34
N TYR A 44 -7.58 -1.01 34.08
CA TYR A 44 -7.24 -1.01 35.49
C TYR A 44 -8.43 -0.56 36.31
N VAL A 45 -8.54 -1.11 37.53
CA VAL A 45 -9.47 -0.66 38.54
C VAL A 45 -8.77 0.39 39.40
N PRO A 46 -9.04 1.70 39.19
CA PRO A 46 -8.38 2.75 39.97
C PRO A 46 -8.87 2.79 41.41
N PRO A 47 -8.09 3.40 42.32
CA PRO A 47 -8.52 3.64 43.68
C PRO A 47 -9.84 4.43 43.74
N GLY A 48 -10.78 4.00 44.55
CA GLY A 48 -12.11 4.59 44.67
C GLY A 48 -13.09 4.25 43.53
N SER A 49 -12.75 3.26 42.71
CA SER A 49 -13.61 2.80 41.62
C SER A 49 -14.94 2.25 42.13
N PRO A 50 -16.08 2.58 41.46
CA PRO A 50 -17.39 1.99 41.78
C PRO A 50 -17.47 0.48 41.49
N LEU A 51 -16.41 -0.09 40.90
CA LEU A 51 -16.30 -1.52 40.59
C LEU A 51 -15.67 -2.32 41.73
N ASN A 52 -15.02 -1.66 42.67
CA ASN A 52 -14.39 -2.29 43.81
C ASN A 52 -15.40 -3.12 44.61
N GLY A 53 -15.07 -4.37 44.91
CA GLY A 53 -15.93 -5.33 45.64
C GLY A 53 -17.06 -5.94 44.79
N LYS A 54 -17.22 -5.58 43.52
CA LYS A 54 -18.24 -6.17 42.65
C LYS A 54 -17.68 -7.35 41.84
N SER A 55 -18.50 -8.41 41.69
CA SER A 55 -18.16 -9.47 40.74
C SER A 55 -18.24 -8.96 39.29
N LEU A 56 -17.59 -9.66 38.36
CA LEU A 56 -17.61 -9.31 36.92
C LEU A 56 -19.03 -9.19 36.37
N ARG A 57 -19.96 -10.05 36.86
CA ARG A 57 -21.36 -9.99 36.46
C ARG A 57 -22.07 -8.78 37.06
N ALA A 58 -21.84 -8.48 38.32
CA ALA A 58 -22.40 -7.31 38.98
C ALA A 58 -21.87 -6.00 38.44
N ALA A 59 -20.62 -6.00 37.96
CA ALA A 59 -19.98 -4.88 37.25
C ALA A 59 -20.47 -4.74 35.80
N GLY A 60 -21.26 -5.69 35.27
CA GLY A 60 -21.78 -5.67 33.93
C GLY A 60 -20.74 -6.01 32.84
N LEU A 61 -19.67 -6.71 33.22
CA LEU A 61 -18.52 -7.08 32.36
C LEU A 61 -18.72 -8.44 31.71
N THR A 62 -19.89 -8.69 31.16
CA THR A 62 -20.22 -9.97 30.54
C THR A 62 -20.21 -9.87 29.00
N ARG A 63 -20.07 -11.03 28.34
CA ARG A 63 -19.96 -11.19 26.87
C ARG A 63 -21.10 -10.51 26.05
N ALA A 64 -22.23 -10.20 26.70
CA ALA A 64 -23.38 -9.60 25.99
C ALA A 64 -23.18 -8.18 25.48
N ARG A 65 -22.08 -7.50 25.88
CA ARG A 65 -21.77 -6.10 25.50
C ARG A 65 -20.64 -5.94 24.45
N GLY A 66 -20.30 -7.01 23.73
CA GLY A 66 -19.27 -6.95 22.70
C GLY A 66 -17.83 -6.96 23.20
N PHE A 67 -17.64 -7.34 24.46
CA PHE A 67 -16.35 -7.63 25.07
C PHE A 67 -16.47 -8.77 26.10
N ARG A 68 -15.33 -9.38 26.42
CA ARG A 68 -15.23 -10.38 27.51
C ARG A 68 -13.93 -10.19 28.27
N VAL A 69 -13.97 -10.43 29.57
CA VAL A 69 -12.75 -10.47 30.39
C VAL A 69 -12.07 -11.81 30.17
N ILE A 70 -10.79 -11.76 29.78
CA ILE A 70 -9.95 -12.95 29.55
C ILE A 70 -9.25 -13.35 30.83
N GLU A 71 -8.69 -12.35 31.52
CA GLU A 71 -7.84 -12.55 32.68
C GLU A 71 -7.96 -11.32 33.60
N VAL A 72 -7.88 -11.55 34.91
CA VAL A 72 -7.64 -10.51 35.90
C VAL A 72 -6.31 -10.83 36.57
N VAL A 73 -5.43 -9.86 36.61
CA VAL A 73 -4.11 -9.96 37.22
C VAL A 73 -4.08 -9.06 38.44
N ARG A 74 -3.85 -9.64 39.61
CA ARG A 74 -3.69 -8.95 40.92
C ARG A 74 -2.28 -9.20 41.41
N ASP A 75 -1.55 -8.14 41.73
CA ASP A 75 -0.15 -8.21 42.21
C ASP A 75 0.79 -9.01 41.27
N GLY A 76 0.53 -8.95 39.96
CA GLY A 76 1.30 -9.67 38.98
C GLY A 76 0.94 -11.16 38.78
N VAL A 77 -0.07 -11.66 39.49
CA VAL A 77 -0.52 -13.05 39.38
C VAL A 77 -1.92 -13.10 38.78
N GLY A 78 -2.09 -13.94 37.75
CA GLY A 78 -3.40 -14.20 37.15
C GLY A 78 -4.34 -14.87 38.13
N ILE A 79 -5.55 -14.33 38.31
CA ILE A 79 -6.57 -14.89 39.18
C ILE A 79 -7.51 -15.77 38.37
N ASP A 80 -7.86 -16.93 38.94
CA ASP A 80 -8.88 -17.80 38.34
C ASP A 80 -10.26 -17.11 38.38
N LEU A 81 -10.84 -16.95 37.17
CA LEU A 81 -12.02 -16.12 36.97
C LEU A 81 -13.30 -16.92 37.16
N ASP A 82 -13.93 -16.79 38.33
CA ASP A 82 -15.36 -17.09 38.49
C ASP A 82 -16.16 -15.78 38.29
N PRO A 83 -16.88 -15.60 37.13
CA PRO A 83 -17.60 -14.36 36.84
C PRO A 83 -18.64 -13.96 37.87
N GLU A 84 -19.10 -14.88 38.70
CA GLU A 84 -20.13 -14.66 39.73
C GLU A 84 -19.53 -14.40 41.12
N ARG A 85 -18.33 -14.92 41.38
CA ARG A 85 -17.76 -14.96 42.74
C ARG A 85 -16.49 -14.14 42.92
N THR A 86 -15.73 -13.92 41.86
CA THR A 86 -14.46 -13.18 41.99
C THR A 86 -14.73 -11.67 42.09
N PRO A 87 -14.54 -11.03 43.26
CA PRO A 87 -14.69 -9.59 43.42
C PRO A 87 -13.49 -8.89 42.81
N LEU A 88 -13.74 -7.80 42.10
CA LEU A 88 -12.71 -6.88 41.63
C LEU A 88 -12.16 -6.05 42.80
N GLU A 89 -10.88 -5.83 42.85
CA GLU A 89 -10.21 -5.02 43.86
C GLU A 89 -9.45 -3.84 43.20
N GLU A 90 -9.16 -2.83 43.99
CA GLU A 90 -8.35 -1.70 43.55
C GLU A 90 -6.95 -2.18 43.12
N GLY A 91 -6.47 -1.74 41.95
CA GLY A 91 -5.20 -2.16 41.38
C GLY A 91 -5.28 -3.39 40.48
N ASP A 92 -6.46 -4.06 40.39
CA ASP A 92 -6.64 -5.16 39.46
C ASP A 92 -6.42 -4.69 38.00
N ARG A 93 -5.61 -5.44 37.28
CA ARG A 93 -5.40 -5.29 35.84
C ARG A 93 -6.21 -6.35 35.11
N MET A 94 -7.12 -5.93 34.27
CA MET A 94 -7.94 -6.83 33.45
C MET A 94 -7.48 -6.84 32.00
N VAL A 95 -7.34 -8.03 31.44
CA VAL A 95 -7.18 -8.23 30.01
C VAL A 95 -8.56 -8.50 29.41
N LEU A 96 -8.97 -7.63 28.49
CA LEU A 96 -10.28 -7.67 27.86
C LEU A 96 -10.12 -8.05 26.39
N ALA A 97 -10.89 -9.02 25.92
CA ALA A 97 -11.10 -9.25 24.49
C ALA A 97 -12.33 -8.49 24.04
N CYS A 98 -12.17 -7.58 23.11
CA CYS A 98 -13.21 -6.66 22.68
C CYS A 98 -13.40 -6.72 21.17
N LEU A 99 -14.64 -6.60 20.72
CA LEU A 99 -14.96 -6.21 19.35
C LEU A 99 -14.67 -4.71 19.18
N PRO A 100 -14.42 -4.20 17.95
CA PRO A 100 -14.21 -2.76 17.71
C PRO A 100 -15.31 -1.88 18.35
N SER A 101 -16.56 -2.30 18.23
CA SER A 101 -17.71 -1.64 18.88
C SER A 101 -17.71 -1.75 20.40
N GLY A 102 -17.18 -2.83 20.95
CA GLY A 102 -17.09 -3.09 22.39
C GLY A 102 -16.04 -2.23 23.09
N ILE A 103 -14.95 -1.89 22.41
CA ILE A 103 -13.87 -1.04 22.97
C ILE A 103 -14.39 0.35 23.31
N ALA A 104 -15.14 0.98 22.41
CA ALA A 104 -15.74 2.28 22.65
C ALA A 104 -16.71 2.23 23.85
N GLN A 105 -17.44 1.13 23.99
CA GLN A 105 -18.39 0.93 25.07
C GLN A 105 -17.72 0.70 26.43
N VAL A 106 -16.65 -0.12 26.47
CA VAL A 106 -15.88 -0.36 27.70
C VAL A 106 -15.22 0.93 28.19
N ARG A 107 -14.69 1.75 27.29
CA ARG A 107 -14.08 3.04 27.63
C ARG A 107 -15.07 4.07 28.14
N SER A 108 -16.34 3.98 27.76
CA SER A 108 -17.39 4.85 28.30
C SER A 108 -17.94 4.38 29.67
N MET A 109 -17.50 3.22 30.17
CA MET A 109 -17.92 2.71 31.45
C MET A 109 -17.24 3.46 32.62
N PRO A 110 -17.99 3.99 33.55
CA PRO A 110 -17.40 4.62 34.73
C PRO A 110 -16.72 3.57 35.61
N GLY A 111 -15.52 3.87 36.09
CA GLY A 111 -14.81 3.03 37.05
C GLY A 111 -13.64 2.24 36.51
N PHE A 112 -13.32 2.35 35.21
CA PHE A 112 -12.09 1.85 34.61
C PHE A 112 -11.12 2.98 34.30
N ASP A 113 -9.84 2.70 34.53
CA ASP A 113 -8.75 3.46 33.96
C ASP A 113 -8.06 2.60 32.88
N PHE A 114 -7.98 3.11 31.66
CA PHE A 114 -7.29 2.45 30.55
C PHE A 114 -5.88 2.99 30.52
N THR A 115 -5.03 2.34 31.22
CA THR A 115 -3.62 2.58 31.44
C THR A 115 -3.02 3.85 30.86
N ALA A 116 -2.85 4.52 31.63
CA ALA A 116 -2.23 5.64 32.17
C ALA A 116 -0.87 5.93 31.56
N GLU A 117 -0.90 6.74 30.54
CA GLU A 117 -0.01 7.88 30.61
C GLU A 117 -0.86 9.14 30.56
N ALA A 118 -0.62 10.01 31.53
CA ALA A 118 -1.34 11.25 31.78
C ALA A 118 -1.51 12.06 30.48
N GLY A 119 -2.73 12.21 30.02
CA GLY A 119 -3.07 12.98 28.83
C GLY A 119 -4.23 12.43 27.99
N LEU A 120 -4.89 11.35 28.39
CA LEU A 120 -6.08 10.79 27.72
C LEU A 120 -7.36 11.58 27.96
N GLU A 121 -7.40 12.47 28.95
CA GLU A 121 -8.60 13.25 29.28
C GLU A 121 -9.08 14.18 28.16
N GLN A 122 -8.21 14.55 27.22
CA GLN A 122 -8.60 15.44 26.12
C GLN A 122 -9.13 14.74 24.86
N ILE A 123 -8.99 13.41 24.74
CA ILE A 123 -9.51 12.64 23.59
C ILE A 123 -10.78 11.87 23.92
N ALA A 124 -11.10 11.73 25.21
CA ALA A 124 -12.26 10.94 25.68
C ALA A 124 -13.62 11.64 25.53
N THR A 125 -13.68 12.88 25.07
CA THR A 125 -14.94 13.58 24.84
C THR A 125 -15.44 13.33 23.40
N HIS A 126 -16.39 12.42 23.27
CA HIS A 126 -17.45 12.30 22.23
C HIS A 126 -17.10 12.23 20.73
N GLU A 127 -15.82 12.35 20.29
CA GLU A 127 -15.45 12.41 18.86
C GLU A 127 -14.33 11.45 18.42
N GLY A 128 -13.99 10.46 19.23
CA GLY A 128 -12.95 9.48 18.88
C GLY A 128 -13.43 8.50 17.80
N VAL A 129 -12.82 8.52 16.63
CA VAL A 129 -13.04 7.54 15.56
C VAL A 129 -12.07 6.37 15.75
N VAL A 130 -12.63 5.14 15.76
CA VAL A 130 -11.83 3.91 15.78
C VAL A 130 -11.63 3.44 14.35
N VAL A 131 -10.38 3.21 13.96
CA VAL A 131 -10.01 2.78 12.62
C VAL A 131 -9.03 1.61 12.66
N GLU A 132 -9.10 0.76 11.65
CA GLU A 132 -8.15 -0.31 11.43
C GLU A 132 -7.22 0.06 10.26
N GLY A 133 -5.94 -0.30 10.40
CA GLY A 133 -4.98 -0.10 9.33
C GLY A 133 -3.83 -1.11 9.39
N ALA A 134 -3.26 -1.46 8.24
CA ALA A 134 -2.09 -2.31 8.14
C ALA A 134 -0.83 -1.47 7.95
N ILE A 135 0.28 -1.92 8.53
CA ILE A 135 1.60 -1.34 8.29
C ILE A 135 2.02 -1.61 6.85
N ALA A 136 2.31 -0.52 6.14
CA ALA A 136 2.71 -0.56 4.75
C ALA A 136 4.10 -1.24 4.59
N PRO A 137 4.39 -1.85 3.42
CA PRO A 137 5.63 -2.61 3.20
C PRO A 137 6.91 -1.81 3.27
N HIS A 138 6.84 -0.55 2.89
CA HIS A 138 7.99 0.37 2.85
C HIS A 138 7.94 1.40 3.98
N SER A 139 7.14 1.12 5.01
CA SER A 139 6.98 2.01 6.15
C SER A 139 8.29 2.11 6.95
N GLU A 140 8.65 3.33 7.30
CA GLU A 140 9.80 3.61 8.16
C GLU A 140 9.62 3.13 9.61
N ILE A 141 8.37 2.80 10.01
CA ILE A 141 8.08 2.35 11.38
C ILE A 141 8.31 0.86 11.59
N ILE A 142 8.64 0.11 10.53
CA ILE A 142 8.94 -1.32 10.64
C ILE A 142 10.20 -1.54 11.49
N GLY A 143 10.12 -2.47 12.44
CA GLY A 143 11.20 -2.82 13.36
C GLY A 143 11.29 -1.95 14.61
N GLN A 144 10.49 -0.87 14.70
CA GLN A 144 10.42 0.01 15.87
C GLN A 144 9.20 -0.33 16.70
N SER A 145 9.27 -0.16 18.01
CA SER A 145 8.13 -0.35 18.92
C SER A 145 7.26 0.92 18.97
N ILE A 146 6.02 0.77 19.44
CA ILE A 146 5.09 1.90 19.64
C ILE A 146 5.71 2.95 20.58
N SER A 147 6.42 2.52 21.62
CA SER A 147 7.10 3.39 22.59
C SER A 147 8.27 4.15 21.94
N GLU A 148 9.16 3.47 21.23
CA GLU A 148 10.31 4.09 20.53
C GLU A 148 9.88 5.13 19.50
N LEU A 149 8.77 4.85 18.80
CA LEU A 149 8.20 5.76 17.80
C LEU A 149 7.55 7.00 18.42
N ASN A 150 7.31 7.02 19.72
CA ASN A 150 6.37 7.99 20.31
C ASN A 150 5.09 8.09 19.48
N PHE A 151 4.52 6.93 19.13
CA PHE A 151 3.47 6.76 18.11
C PHE A 151 2.32 7.75 18.28
N ARG A 152 1.91 7.99 19.53
CA ARG A 152 0.86 8.93 19.86
C ARG A 152 1.20 10.37 19.52
N GLN A 153 2.45 10.81 19.72
CA GLN A 153 2.88 12.18 19.41
C GLN A 153 3.07 12.35 17.90
N ARG A 154 3.62 11.34 17.24
CA ARG A 154 3.89 11.36 15.79
C ARG A 154 2.58 11.33 14.98
N PHE A 155 1.67 10.43 15.30
CA PHE A 155 0.46 10.19 14.51
C PHE A 155 -0.82 10.76 15.12
N ARG A 156 -0.79 11.22 16.37
CA ARG A 156 -1.95 11.74 17.14
C ARG A 156 -3.09 10.73 17.26
N VAL A 157 -2.77 9.44 17.22
CA VAL A 157 -3.69 8.33 17.45
C VAL A 157 -3.10 7.38 18.47
N ILE A 158 -3.95 6.58 19.11
CA ILE A 158 -3.58 5.58 20.10
C ILE A 158 -3.77 4.22 19.46
N VAL A 159 -2.76 3.35 19.57
CA VAL A 159 -2.89 1.94 19.20
C VAL A 159 -3.57 1.19 20.32
N LEU A 160 -4.70 0.57 20.02
CA LEU A 160 -5.51 -0.18 20.97
C LEU A 160 -5.19 -1.67 20.97
N ALA A 161 -4.81 -2.20 19.80
CA ALA A 161 -4.46 -3.60 19.62
C ALA A 161 -3.62 -3.80 18.36
N ILE A 162 -2.84 -4.88 18.34
CA ILE A 162 -2.08 -5.35 17.19
C ILE A 162 -2.53 -6.78 16.86
N HIS A 163 -2.80 -7.01 15.57
CA HIS A 163 -3.13 -8.32 15.04
C HIS A 163 -2.07 -8.72 14.01
N ARG A 164 -1.39 -9.85 14.22
CA ARG A 164 -0.26 -10.33 13.41
C ARG A 164 -0.50 -11.76 12.97
N GLY A 165 -0.44 -12.01 11.66
CA GLY A 165 -0.50 -13.38 11.11
C GLY A 165 -1.76 -14.16 11.41
N GLY A 166 -2.89 -13.51 11.73
CA GLY A 166 -4.15 -14.16 12.09
C GLY A 166 -4.37 -14.29 13.61
N GLU A 167 -3.39 -13.87 14.44
CA GLU A 167 -3.47 -13.95 15.90
C GLU A 167 -3.32 -12.57 16.53
N ASN A 168 -4.02 -12.36 17.66
CA ASN A 168 -3.84 -11.14 18.45
C ASN A 168 -2.54 -11.23 19.24
N VAL A 169 -1.74 -10.18 19.15
CA VAL A 169 -0.51 -10.07 19.93
C VAL A 169 -0.86 -9.79 21.38
N ARG A 170 -0.44 -10.70 22.29
CA ARG A 170 -0.81 -10.68 23.71
C ARG A 170 0.22 -10.02 24.63
N ASP A 171 1.41 -9.71 24.09
CA ASP A 171 2.48 -9.06 24.85
C ASP A 171 2.20 -7.56 25.04
N LYS A 172 3.01 -6.88 25.88
CA LYS A 172 2.89 -5.43 26.07
C LYS A 172 3.00 -4.70 24.74
N LEU A 173 1.90 -4.15 24.25
CA LEU A 173 1.78 -3.50 22.93
C LEU A 173 2.87 -2.44 22.68
N GLU A 174 3.28 -1.74 23.76
CA GLU A 174 4.24 -0.63 23.69
C GLU A 174 5.65 -1.04 23.31
N THR A 175 6.06 -2.29 23.63
CA THR A 175 7.44 -2.77 23.49
C THR A 175 7.64 -3.70 22.28
N ILE A 176 6.57 -4.01 21.55
CA ILE A 176 6.63 -4.96 20.43
C ILE A 176 7.11 -4.24 19.18
N PRO A 177 8.19 -4.70 18.52
CA PRO A 177 8.59 -4.16 17.23
C PRO A 177 7.52 -4.46 16.17
N LEU A 178 7.09 -3.40 15.50
CA LEU A 178 6.09 -3.46 14.44
C LEU A 178 6.65 -4.17 13.20
N GLN A 179 5.81 -4.96 12.55
CA GLN A 179 6.20 -5.72 11.35
C GLN A 179 5.30 -5.35 10.17
N MET A 180 5.82 -5.57 8.97
CA MET A 180 5.03 -5.44 7.75
C MET A 180 3.77 -6.31 7.80
N GLY A 181 2.62 -5.72 7.51
CA GLY A 181 1.35 -6.43 7.51
C GLY A 181 0.69 -6.59 8.89
N ASP A 182 1.27 -6.05 9.97
CA ASP A 182 0.58 -5.93 11.25
C ASP A 182 -0.67 -5.07 11.07
N ILE A 183 -1.79 -5.54 11.58
CA ILE A 183 -3.03 -4.77 11.60
C ILE A 183 -3.13 -4.06 12.94
N LEU A 184 -3.18 -2.75 12.91
CA LEU A 184 -3.33 -1.91 14.09
C LEU A 184 -4.79 -1.48 14.22
N LEU A 185 -5.38 -1.69 15.39
CA LEU A 185 -6.60 -1.01 15.78
C LEU A 185 -6.20 0.29 16.46
N MET A 186 -6.64 1.41 15.90
CA MET A 186 -6.25 2.74 16.36
C MET A 186 -7.47 3.59 16.68
N MET A 187 -7.30 4.55 17.60
CA MET A 187 -8.32 5.54 17.92
C MET A 187 -7.70 6.94 17.92
N GLY A 188 -8.39 7.88 17.32
CA GLY A 188 -7.99 9.28 17.29
C GLY A 188 -9.09 10.20 16.82
N THR A 189 -8.80 11.51 16.72
CA THR A 189 -9.73 12.46 16.14
C THR A 189 -9.85 12.23 14.64
N GLU A 190 -10.95 12.65 14.03
CA GLU A 190 -11.15 12.57 12.57
C GLU A 190 -10.01 13.27 11.78
N GLN A 191 -9.48 14.36 12.34
CA GLN A 191 -8.34 15.07 11.74
C GLN A 191 -7.04 14.23 11.77
N ALA A 192 -6.78 13.52 12.87
CA ALA A 192 -5.62 12.64 13.01
C ALA A 192 -5.74 11.42 12.07
N VAL A 193 -6.91 10.81 11.99
CA VAL A 193 -7.21 9.70 11.07
C VAL A 193 -7.04 10.13 9.60
N ASN A 194 -7.52 11.35 9.26
CA ASN A 194 -7.33 11.90 7.92
C ASN A 194 -5.85 12.24 7.62
N ALA A 195 -5.04 12.58 8.62
CA ALA A 195 -3.60 12.75 8.47
C ALA A 195 -2.89 11.41 8.23
N LEU A 196 -3.24 10.36 9.00
CA LEU A 196 -2.76 9.00 8.77
C LEU A 196 -3.08 8.48 7.37
N ARG A 197 -4.27 8.78 6.86
CA ARG A 197 -4.72 8.36 5.52
C ARG A 197 -3.86 8.97 4.39
N ARG A 198 -3.21 10.10 4.63
CA ARG A 198 -2.31 10.77 3.67
C ARG A 198 -0.86 10.31 3.80
N GLY A 199 -0.52 9.62 4.87
CA GLY A 199 0.80 9.07 5.11
C GLY A 199 0.99 7.72 4.42
N ASP A 200 2.22 7.38 4.13
CA ASP A 200 2.60 6.12 3.45
C ASP A 200 2.91 4.99 4.44
N ASP A 201 2.91 5.27 5.74
CA ASP A 201 3.29 4.31 6.78
C ASP A 201 2.19 3.28 7.09
N ILE A 202 0.91 3.70 7.07
CA ILE A 202 -0.22 2.87 7.50
C ILE A 202 -1.35 2.95 6.47
N ILE A 203 -1.77 1.82 5.97
CA ILE A 203 -2.89 1.68 5.01
C ILE A 203 -4.17 1.46 5.82
N LEU A 204 -5.04 2.46 5.90
CA LEU A 204 -6.31 2.36 6.60
C LEU A 204 -7.35 1.54 5.81
N PHE A 205 -8.11 0.69 6.52
CA PHE A 205 -9.18 -0.14 5.93
C PHE A 205 -10.54 0.54 5.92
N ASP A 206 -10.64 1.69 6.56
CA ASP A 206 -11.87 2.44 6.65
C ASP A 206 -12.25 3.07 5.30
N ARG A 207 -13.55 3.09 4.98
CA ARG A 207 -14.04 3.82 3.81
C ARG A 207 -13.85 5.31 4.06
N PRO A 208 -13.18 6.04 3.16
CA PRO A 208 -13.10 7.49 3.31
C PRO A 208 -14.53 8.04 3.40
N PRO A 209 -14.83 8.96 4.31
CA PRO A 209 -16.06 9.70 4.25
C PRO A 209 -16.12 10.32 2.85
N LEU A 210 -17.17 10.01 2.10
CA LEU A 210 -17.38 10.60 0.78
C LEU A 210 -17.24 12.11 0.96
N PRO A 211 -16.37 12.79 0.19
CA PRO A 211 -16.23 14.23 0.31
C PRO A 211 -17.61 14.86 0.15
N SER A 212 -18.08 15.53 1.20
CA SER A 212 -19.43 16.07 1.33
C SER A 212 -19.74 17.22 0.36
N VAL A 213 -18.83 17.56 -0.53
CA VAL A 213 -19.02 18.56 -1.59
C VAL A 213 -19.15 17.85 -2.92
N SER A 214 -20.34 17.39 -3.19
CA SER A 214 -20.73 16.88 -4.51
C SER A 214 -20.68 18.01 -5.56
N ARG A 215 -19.56 18.06 -6.31
CA ARG A 215 -19.39 18.97 -7.46
C ARG A 215 -19.93 18.34 -8.76
N HIS A 216 -20.97 17.51 -8.67
CA HIS A 216 -21.52 16.77 -9.82
C HIS A 216 -21.85 17.67 -11.04
N GLY A 217 -22.27 18.91 -10.81
CA GLY A 217 -22.55 19.86 -11.90
C GLY A 217 -21.34 20.24 -12.77
N ARG A 218 -20.10 19.93 -12.35
CA ARG A 218 -18.87 20.27 -13.09
C ARG A 218 -18.27 19.09 -13.84
N ILE A 219 -18.84 17.89 -13.71
CA ILE A 219 -18.37 16.68 -14.43
C ILE A 219 -18.27 16.91 -15.94
N PRO A 220 -19.28 17.48 -16.63
CA PRO A 220 -19.19 17.68 -18.08
C PRO A 220 -18.06 18.61 -18.49
N LEU A 221 -17.73 19.63 -17.68
CA LEU A 221 -16.62 20.54 -17.95
C LEU A 221 -15.27 19.80 -17.82
N VAL A 222 -15.12 18.96 -16.79
CA VAL A 222 -13.90 18.15 -16.59
C VAL A 222 -13.70 17.20 -17.77
N LEU A 223 -14.76 16.49 -18.18
CA LEU A 223 -14.69 15.57 -19.31
C LEU A 223 -14.40 16.29 -20.63
N ALA A 224 -15.01 17.47 -20.85
CA ALA A 224 -14.76 18.31 -22.03
C ALA A 224 -13.31 18.82 -22.05
N THR A 225 -12.74 19.22 -20.90
CA THR A 225 -11.35 19.67 -20.82
C THR A 225 -10.39 18.53 -21.13
N ILE A 226 -10.57 17.37 -20.51
CA ILE A 226 -9.72 16.19 -20.77
C ILE A 226 -9.86 15.73 -22.23
N GLY A 227 -11.09 15.60 -22.69
CA GLY A 227 -11.36 15.23 -24.10
C GLY A 227 -10.77 16.22 -25.11
N GLY A 228 -10.86 17.52 -24.80
CA GLY A 228 -10.26 18.58 -25.61
C GLY A 228 -8.74 18.49 -25.68
N VAL A 229 -8.05 18.25 -24.55
CA VAL A 229 -6.59 18.06 -24.53
C VAL A 229 -6.19 16.87 -25.40
N ILE A 230 -6.87 15.73 -25.24
CA ILE A 230 -6.59 14.52 -26.03
C ILE A 230 -6.85 14.76 -27.53
N ALA A 231 -7.95 15.42 -27.86
CA ALA A 231 -8.29 15.71 -29.26
C ALA A 231 -7.28 16.65 -29.93
N LEU A 232 -6.84 17.72 -29.23
CA LEU A 232 -5.87 18.67 -29.76
C LEU A 232 -4.50 18.00 -30.01
N GLU A 233 -4.07 17.11 -29.13
CA GLU A 233 -2.86 16.32 -29.33
C GLU A 233 -3.00 15.34 -30.51
N THR A 234 -4.12 14.60 -30.57
CA THR A 234 -4.39 13.62 -31.64
C THR A 234 -4.43 14.28 -33.02
N LEU A 235 -4.93 15.53 -33.10
CA LEU A 235 -4.95 16.34 -34.30
C LEU A 235 -3.58 16.98 -34.61
N GLY A 236 -2.59 16.83 -33.73
CA GLY A 236 -1.26 17.41 -33.90
C GLY A 236 -1.22 18.94 -33.75
N LEU A 237 -2.27 19.57 -33.19
CA LEU A 237 -2.39 21.02 -33.08
C LEU A 237 -1.61 21.58 -31.91
N VAL A 238 -1.59 20.86 -30.78
CA VAL A 238 -0.93 21.29 -29.53
C VAL A 238 -0.22 20.10 -28.89
N PRO A 239 1.06 20.21 -28.54
CA PRO A 239 1.75 19.15 -27.79
C PRO A 239 1.07 18.87 -26.44
N ILE A 240 1.00 17.60 -26.05
CA ILE A 240 0.25 17.15 -24.85
C ILE A 240 0.64 17.89 -23.58
N HIS A 241 1.92 18.21 -23.40
CA HIS A 241 2.39 18.94 -22.20
C HIS A 241 1.83 20.36 -22.10
N LEU A 242 1.69 21.07 -23.22
CA LEU A 242 1.07 22.40 -23.25
C LEU A 242 -0.44 22.30 -23.09
N GLY A 243 -1.06 21.30 -23.73
CA GLY A 243 -2.49 21.01 -23.58
C GLY A 243 -2.86 20.67 -22.13
N ALA A 244 -2.05 19.84 -21.46
CA ALA A 244 -2.26 19.46 -20.07
C ALA A 244 -2.13 20.66 -19.12
N LEU A 245 -1.12 21.52 -19.31
CA LEU A 245 -0.94 22.74 -18.51
C LEU A 245 -2.13 23.70 -18.70
N ALA A 246 -2.57 23.91 -19.94
CA ALA A 246 -3.73 24.73 -20.23
C ALA A 246 -5.02 24.14 -19.62
N GLY A 247 -5.19 22.83 -19.70
CA GLY A 247 -6.31 22.11 -19.08
C GLY A 247 -6.33 22.26 -17.58
N ALA A 248 -5.18 22.10 -16.91
CA ALA A 248 -5.04 22.33 -15.47
C ALA A 248 -5.39 23.78 -15.08
N LEU A 249 -4.93 24.75 -15.86
CA LEU A 249 -5.26 26.17 -15.65
C LEU A 249 -6.77 26.42 -15.78
N VAL A 250 -7.40 25.86 -16.81
CA VAL A 250 -8.87 25.96 -17.01
C VAL A 250 -9.61 25.37 -15.80
N MET A 251 -9.17 24.21 -15.29
CA MET A 251 -9.79 23.57 -14.12
C MET A 251 -9.65 24.42 -12.85
N CYS A 252 -8.52 25.08 -12.66
CA CYS A 252 -8.31 26.02 -11.55
C CYS A 252 -9.17 27.27 -11.71
N LEU A 253 -9.18 27.92 -12.88
CA LEU A 253 -9.92 29.16 -13.15
C LEU A 253 -11.44 28.97 -13.04
N THR A 254 -11.94 27.80 -13.48
CA THR A 254 -13.37 27.46 -13.35
C THR A 254 -13.75 26.99 -11.95
N GLY A 255 -12.78 26.89 -11.03
CA GLY A 255 -12.98 26.46 -9.65
C GLY A 255 -13.39 24.97 -9.52
N CYS A 256 -13.08 24.14 -10.54
CA CYS A 256 -13.22 22.70 -10.43
C CYS A 256 -12.26 22.12 -9.39
N ILE A 257 -11.06 22.69 -9.34
CA ILE A 257 -9.98 22.35 -8.40
C ILE A 257 -9.50 23.64 -7.76
N LYS A 258 -9.31 23.64 -6.44
CA LYS A 258 -8.67 24.77 -5.74
C LYS A 258 -7.17 24.78 -6.03
N PRO A 259 -6.51 25.96 -6.10
CA PRO A 259 -5.07 26.04 -6.32
C PRO A 259 -4.24 25.21 -5.33
N LYS A 260 -4.70 25.16 -4.07
CA LYS A 260 -4.07 24.34 -3.02
C LYS A 260 -4.18 22.83 -3.33
N GLU A 261 -5.37 22.36 -3.74
CA GLU A 261 -5.59 20.98 -4.14
C GLU A 261 -4.74 20.59 -5.36
N ALA A 262 -4.61 21.52 -6.33
CA ALA A 262 -3.75 21.33 -7.50
C ALA A 262 -2.27 21.22 -7.13
N TYR A 263 -1.79 22.03 -6.18
CA TYR A 263 -0.41 21.98 -5.70
C TYR A 263 -0.14 20.69 -4.89
N GLU A 264 -1.07 20.27 -4.03
CA GLU A 264 -0.98 19.04 -3.24
C GLU A 264 -1.05 17.78 -4.12
N ALA A 265 -1.66 17.85 -5.31
CA ALA A 265 -1.69 16.75 -6.27
C ALA A 265 -0.36 16.54 -7.02
N ILE A 266 0.63 17.44 -6.86
CA ILE A 266 1.96 17.29 -7.46
C ILE A 266 2.75 16.29 -6.63
N GLU A 267 3.11 15.18 -7.23
CA GLU A 267 3.98 14.17 -6.62
C GLU A 267 5.45 14.63 -6.65
N TRP A 268 5.81 15.54 -5.75
CA TRP A 268 7.16 16.10 -5.65
C TRP A 268 8.27 15.04 -5.56
N PRO A 269 8.12 13.95 -4.78
CA PRO A 269 9.14 12.89 -4.74
C PRO A 269 9.40 12.28 -6.10
N LEU A 270 8.35 12.07 -6.91
CA LEU A 270 8.47 11.54 -8.27
C LEU A 270 9.23 12.53 -9.18
N LEU A 271 8.92 13.82 -9.12
CA LEU A 271 9.60 14.84 -9.93
C LEU A 271 11.09 14.96 -9.56
N VAL A 272 11.41 15.01 -8.26
CA VAL A 272 12.80 15.05 -7.78
C VAL A 272 13.55 13.80 -8.22
N MET A 273 12.94 12.63 -8.15
CA MET A 273 13.53 11.39 -8.65
C MET A 273 13.82 11.47 -10.16
N ILE A 274 12.86 11.95 -10.97
CA ILE A 274 13.05 12.12 -12.41
C ILE A 274 14.22 13.08 -12.69
N PHE A 275 14.30 14.21 -12.00
CA PHE A 275 15.42 15.16 -12.17
C PHE A 275 16.77 14.53 -11.81
N GLY A 276 16.83 13.78 -10.70
CA GLY A 276 18.04 13.04 -10.32
C GLY A 276 18.45 12.00 -11.37
N MET A 277 17.47 11.27 -11.91
CA MET A 277 17.72 10.26 -12.93
C MET A 277 18.13 10.87 -14.28
N LEU A 278 17.61 12.05 -14.66
CA LEU A 278 18.08 12.79 -15.82
C LEU A 278 19.55 13.20 -15.66
N ALA A 279 19.91 13.73 -14.47
CA ALA A 279 21.30 14.05 -14.16
C ALA A 279 22.22 12.82 -14.22
N LEU A 280 21.77 11.67 -13.66
CA LEU A 280 22.49 10.41 -13.77
C LEU A 280 22.63 9.95 -15.22
N GLY A 281 21.56 10.06 -16.03
CA GLY A 281 21.59 9.73 -17.44
C GLY A 281 22.62 10.54 -18.22
N VAL A 282 22.71 11.86 -17.96
CA VAL A 282 23.74 12.74 -18.53
C VAL A 282 25.14 12.32 -18.08
N ALA A 283 25.31 12.04 -16.79
CA ALA A 283 26.59 11.57 -16.25
C ALA A 283 27.03 10.25 -16.88
N MET A 284 26.11 9.29 -17.05
CA MET A 284 26.39 8.01 -17.71
C MET A 284 26.81 8.19 -19.19
N GLN A 285 26.20 9.15 -19.90
CA GLN A 285 26.60 9.47 -21.27
C GLN A 285 28.00 10.12 -21.30
N GLN A 286 28.26 11.13 -20.45
CA GLN A 286 29.54 11.83 -20.41
C GLN A 286 30.71 10.96 -19.97
N THR A 287 30.49 10.01 -19.06
CA THR A 287 31.51 9.06 -18.59
C THR A 287 31.73 7.86 -19.54
N GLY A 288 30.87 7.70 -20.55
CA GLY A 288 30.87 6.51 -21.40
C GLY A 288 30.35 5.23 -20.71
N ALA A 289 29.79 5.35 -19.50
CA ALA A 289 29.25 4.19 -18.77
C ALA A 289 28.04 3.58 -19.49
N ALA A 290 27.17 4.40 -20.09
CA ALA A 290 26.06 3.94 -20.89
C ALA A 290 26.55 3.13 -22.11
N ASP A 291 27.56 3.61 -22.83
CA ASP A 291 28.13 2.94 -24.00
C ASP A 291 28.86 1.63 -23.58
N TRP A 292 29.53 1.63 -22.43
CA TRP A 292 30.14 0.42 -21.90
C TRP A 292 29.11 -0.67 -21.61
N LEU A 293 28.01 -0.33 -20.92
CA LEU A 293 26.90 -1.25 -20.67
C LEU A 293 26.24 -1.71 -21.98
N ALA A 294 25.99 -0.77 -22.89
CA ALA A 294 25.39 -1.06 -24.18
C ALA A 294 26.24 -2.03 -25.00
N ARG A 295 27.56 -1.80 -25.08
CA ARG A 295 28.51 -2.72 -25.78
C ARG A 295 28.49 -4.11 -25.14
N ASN A 296 28.47 -4.23 -23.82
CA ASN A 296 28.40 -5.52 -23.16
C ASN A 296 27.10 -6.28 -23.49
N VAL A 297 25.95 -5.58 -23.52
CA VAL A 297 24.67 -6.19 -23.92
C VAL A 297 24.69 -6.60 -25.39
N VAL A 298 25.14 -5.69 -26.29
CA VAL A 298 25.19 -5.95 -27.73
C VAL A 298 26.17 -7.08 -28.07
N SER A 299 27.35 -7.11 -27.42
CA SER A 299 28.34 -8.17 -27.61
C SER A 299 27.86 -9.49 -27.04
N GLY A 300 27.30 -9.48 -25.84
CA GLY A 300 26.74 -10.69 -25.19
C GLY A 300 25.66 -11.32 -26.07
N VAL A 301 24.71 -10.52 -26.57
CA VAL A 301 23.71 -11.01 -27.50
C VAL A 301 24.35 -11.46 -28.82
N GLY A 302 25.37 -10.75 -29.32
CA GLY A 302 26.06 -11.08 -30.57
C GLY A 302 26.82 -12.42 -30.52
N HIS A 303 27.23 -12.87 -29.34
CA HIS A 303 27.81 -14.23 -29.16
C HIS A 303 26.77 -15.35 -29.24
N VAL A 304 25.52 -15.05 -28.88
CA VAL A 304 24.44 -16.02 -28.81
C VAL A 304 23.64 -16.05 -30.13
N VAL A 305 23.38 -14.89 -30.74
CA VAL A 305 22.53 -14.75 -31.91
C VAL A 305 23.13 -13.79 -32.94
N SER A 306 23.26 -14.28 -34.20
CA SER A 306 23.70 -13.50 -35.35
C SER A 306 22.58 -13.37 -36.36
N GLY A 307 22.59 -12.27 -37.17
CA GLY A 307 21.64 -12.07 -38.27
C GLY A 307 20.38 -11.28 -37.86
N PRO A 308 19.27 -11.46 -38.61
CA PRO A 308 18.10 -10.58 -38.57
C PRO A 308 17.33 -10.63 -37.24
N HIS A 309 17.55 -11.64 -36.39
CA HIS A 309 16.90 -11.79 -35.11
C HIS A 309 17.60 -11.06 -33.96
N LYS A 310 18.82 -10.53 -34.19
CA LYS A 310 19.60 -9.84 -33.16
C LYS A 310 18.85 -8.69 -32.47
N PRO A 311 18.16 -7.77 -33.17
CA PRO A 311 17.39 -6.71 -32.52
C PRO A 311 16.27 -7.19 -31.61
N MET A 312 15.60 -8.28 -31.99
CA MET A 312 14.54 -8.90 -31.21
C MET A 312 15.08 -9.49 -29.91
N VAL A 313 16.24 -10.16 -29.97
CA VAL A 313 16.88 -10.74 -28.76
C VAL A 313 17.40 -9.63 -27.85
N MET A 314 17.91 -8.53 -28.39
CA MET A 314 18.31 -7.36 -27.61
C MET A 314 17.11 -6.75 -26.88
N LEU A 315 15.97 -6.58 -27.54
CA LEU A 315 14.73 -6.11 -26.92
C LEU A 315 14.27 -7.08 -25.81
N ALA A 316 14.29 -8.39 -26.07
CA ALA A 316 13.94 -9.40 -25.08
C ALA A 316 14.88 -9.37 -23.86
N THR A 317 16.18 -9.22 -24.09
CA THR A 317 17.18 -9.14 -23.00
C THR A 317 16.93 -7.93 -22.11
N LEU A 318 16.72 -6.75 -22.70
CA LEU A 318 16.41 -5.53 -21.94
C LEU A 318 15.08 -5.66 -21.20
N TYR A 319 14.07 -6.26 -21.83
CA TYR A 319 12.78 -6.50 -21.22
C TYR A 319 12.91 -7.40 -19.99
N VAL A 320 13.59 -8.54 -20.12
CA VAL A 320 13.80 -9.50 -19.01
C VAL A 320 14.63 -8.87 -17.90
N LEU A 321 15.69 -8.14 -18.21
CA LEU A 321 16.50 -7.45 -17.21
C LEU A 321 15.65 -6.43 -16.43
N THR A 322 14.87 -5.62 -17.12
CA THR A 322 13.94 -4.64 -16.54
C THR A 322 12.91 -5.34 -15.67
N LEU A 323 12.34 -6.45 -16.14
CA LEU A 323 11.37 -7.25 -15.44
C LEU A 323 11.92 -7.80 -14.09
N LEU A 324 13.15 -8.30 -14.11
CA LEU A 324 13.80 -8.81 -12.88
C LEU A 324 14.06 -7.70 -11.87
N LEU A 325 14.48 -6.54 -12.34
CA LEU A 325 14.73 -5.38 -11.48
C LEU A 325 13.43 -4.83 -10.85
N THR A 326 12.32 -4.79 -11.61
CA THR A 326 11.06 -4.23 -11.11
C THR A 326 10.36 -5.12 -10.06
N GLU A 327 10.74 -6.39 -9.96
CA GLU A 327 10.25 -7.26 -8.89
C GLU A 327 10.82 -6.90 -7.50
N ILE A 328 11.91 -6.10 -7.47
CA ILE A 328 12.62 -5.73 -6.23
C ILE A 328 12.57 -4.22 -6.00
N LEU A 329 12.68 -3.43 -7.07
CA LEU A 329 12.71 -1.97 -7.04
C LEU A 329 11.37 -1.41 -7.51
N SER A 330 11.08 -0.14 -7.20
CA SER A 330 9.87 0.52 -7.69
C SER A 330 9.88 0.67 -9.21
N ASN A 331 8.71 0.53 -9.84
CA ASN A 331 8.52 0.63 -11.28
C ASN A 331 9.13 1.92 -11.87
N ASN A 332 8.93 3.04 -11.17
CA ASN A 332 9.43 4.35 -11.60
C ASN A 332 10.96 4.41 -11.56
N ALA A 333 11.58 3.88 -10.51
CA ALA A 333 13.04 3.83 -10.39
C ALA A 333 13.68 2.95 -11.47
N VAL A 334 13.07 1.79 -11.73
CA VAL A 334 13.57 0.87 -12.76
C VAL A 334 13.40 1.46 -14.17
N ALA A 335 12.28 2.08 -14.47
CA ALA A 335 12.07 2.74 -15.75
C ALA A 335 13.10 3.86 -15.96
N ALA A 336 13.31 4.69 -14.95
CA ALA A 336 14.27 5.79 -15.02
C ALA A 336 15.72 5.31 -15.17
N LEU A 337 16.10 4.20 -14.53
CA LEU A 337 17.44 3.58 -14.66
C LEU A 337 17.63 2.94 -16.04
N MET A 338 16.64 2.21 -16.54
CA MET A 338 16.79 1.38 -17.74
C MET A 338 16.61 2.13 -19.03
N VAL A 339 15.89 3.26 -19.06
CA VAL A 339 15.68 4.05 -20.28
C VAL A 339 16.98 4.58 -20.89
N PRO A 340 17.92 5.19 -20.13
CA PRO A 340 19.22 5.58 -20.69
C PRO A 340 20.01 4.41 -21.26
N ILE A 341 19.97 3.25 -20.63
CA ILE A 341 20.63 2.02 -21.09
C ILE A 341 19.99 1.55 -22.40
N ALA A 342 18.67 1.58 -22.50
CA ALA A 342 17.92 1.20 -23.70
C ALA A 342 18.27 2.10 -24.90
N ILE A 343 18.40 3.41 -24.66
CA ILE A 343 18.84 4.38 -25.67
C ILE A 343 20.27 4.07 -26.13
N GLY A 344 21.20 3.83 -25.21
CA GLY A 344 22.56 3.47 -25.51
C GLY A 344 22.68 2.17 -26.33
N VAL A 345 21.91 1.13 -25.96
CA VAL A 345 21.88 -0.16 -26.68
C VAL A 345 21.36 0.03 -28.11
N ALA A 346 20.29 0.81 -28.28
CA ALA A 346 19.75 1.12 -29.61
C ALA A 346 20.77 1.90 -30.47
N GLY A 347 21.41 2.92 -29.89
CA GLY A 347 22.45 3.71 -30.57
C GLY A 347 23.66 2.89 -31.01
N GLU A 348 24.19 2.03 -30.11
CA GLU A 348 25.32 1.15 -30.42
C GLU A 348 24.96 0.12 -31.52
N ALA A 349 23.71 -0.29 -31.59
CA ALA A 349 23.22 -1.21 -32.60
C ALA A 349 22.78 -0.50 -33.90
N GLY A 350 22.74 0.84 -33.95
CA GLY A 350 22.24 1.60 -35.09
C GLY A 350 20.76 1.45 -35.34
N LEU A 351 19.96 1.28 -34.28
CA LEU A 351 18.51 1.01 -34.30
C LEU A 351 17.72 2.18 -33.71
N ASP A 352 16.44 2.28 -34.11
CA ASP A 352 15.51 3.22 -33.45
C ASP A 352 15.38 2.87 -31.97
N SER A 353 15.53 3.87 -31.09
CA SER A 353 15.44 3.71 -29.63
C SER A 353 14.00 3.54 -29.12
N ARG A 354 12.98 3.97 -29.87
CA ARG A 354 11.57 3.93 -29.43
C ARG A 354 11.07 2.54 -29.02
N PRO A 355 11.29 1.47 -29.82
CA PRO A 355 10.87 0.11 -29.44
C PRO A 355 11.47 -0.34 -28.12
N PHE A 356 12.74 0.00 -27.87
CA PHE A 356 13.46 -0.39 -26.67
C PHE A 356 12.97 0.37 -25.44
N ILE A 357 12.73 1.68 -25.57
CA ILE A 357 12.16 2.52 -24.51
C ILE A 357 10.76 2.01 -24.12
N ILE A 358 9.91 1.73 -25.12
CA ILE A 358 8.57 1.19 -24.90
C ILE A 358 8.65 -0.19 -24.23
N GLY A 359 9.57 -1.06 -24.66
CA GLY A 359 9.82 -2.35 -24.06
C GLY A 359 10.17 -2.25 -22.56
N VAL A 360 11.10 -1.35 -22.23
CA VAL A 360 11.48 -1.05 -20.84
C VAL A 360 10.29 -0.52 -20.02
N THR A 361 9.53 0.42 -20.58
CA THR A 361 8.36 1.01 -19.87
C THR A 361 7.29 -0.04 -19.55
N ILE A 362 6.99 -0.93 -20.50
CA ILE A 362 6.04 -2.02 -20.27
C ILE A 362 6.58 -3.04 -19.27
N ALA A 363 7.87 -3.41 -19.39
CA ALA A 363 8.51 -4.35 -18.48
C ALA A 363 8.56 -3.83 -17.05
N ALA A 364 8.90 -2.55 -16.85
CA ALA A 364 8.93 -1.91 -15.54
C ALA A 364 7.56 -1.92 -14.84
N SER A 365 6.47 -1.97 -15.61
CA SER A 365 5.10 -2.04 -15.08
C SER A 365 4.60 -3.48 -14.86
N ALA A 366 5.39 -4.50 -15.19
CA ALA A 366 5.01 -5.90 -15.12
C ALA A 366 5.54 -6.61 -13.86
N ALA A 367 5.39 -6.01 -12.70
CA ALA A 367 5.82 -6.55 -11.40
C ALA A 367 4.73 -7.43 -10.79
N PHE A 368 4.55 -8.66 -11.28
CA PHE A 368 3.47 -9.55 -10.83
C PHE A 368 3.94 -10.76 -10.02
N ALA A 369 5.22 -11.10 -10.05
CA ALA A 369 5.74 -12.31 -9.43
C ALA A 369 6.05 -12.17 -7.94
N THR A 370 6.16 -10.92 -7.43
CA THR A 370 6.41 -10.68 -6.02
C THR A 370 5.33 -9.79 -5.38
N PRO A 371 5.05 -9.96 -4.08
CA PRO A 371 4.15 -9.06 -3.37
C PRO A 371 4.76 -7.68 -3.11
N ILE A 372 6.09 -7.53 -3.28
CA ILE A 372 6.85 -6.32 -2.93
C ILE A 372 6.93 -5.34 -4.11
N GLY A 373 6.91 -5.85 -5.35
CA GLY A 373 7.16 -5.08 -6.56
C GLY A 373 6.17 -3.94 -6.82
N TYR A 374 4.93 -4.03 -6.28
CA TYR A 374 3.93 -2.98 -6.45
C TYR A 374 2.97 -2.92 -5.25
N GLN A 375 2.56 -1.69 -4.87
CA GLN A 375 1.71 -1.45 -3.69
C GLN A 375 0.42 -2.29 -3.69
N THR A 376 -0.24 -2.44 -4.85
CA THR A 376 -1.46 -3.26 -4.96
C THR A 376 -1.20 -4.73 -4.65
N ASN A 377 -0.04 -5.26 -5.07
CA ASN A 377 0.33 -6.65 -4.76
C ASN A 377 0.48 -6.85 -3.26
N THR A 378 1.11 -5.91 -2.58
CA THR A 378 1.28 -5.95 -1.12
C THR A 378 -0.05 -5.85 -0.39
N TYR A 379 -0.95 -4.98 -0.88
CA TYR A 379 -2.30 -4.87 -0.36
C TYR A 379 -3.04 -6.22 -0.45
N ILE A 380 -3.01 -6.86 -1.61
CA ILE A 380 -3.62 -8.18 -1.84
C ILE A 380 -2.94 -9.25 -0.98
N TYR A 381 -1.60 -9.18 -0.83
CA TYR A 381 -0.84 -10.10 0.01
C TYR A 381 -1.29 -10.06 1.47
N GLY A 382 -1.41 -8.84 2.04
CA GLY A 382 -1.80 -8.65 3.43
C GLY A 382 -3.25 -9.06 3.71
N ILE A 383 -4.21 -8.56 2.91
CA ILE A 383 -5.64 -8.80 3.14
C ILE A 383 -6.09 -10.17 2.67
N GLY A 384 -5.56 -10.64 1.55
CA GLY A 384 -5.97 -11.89 0.92
C GLY A 384 -5.40 -13.16 1.57
N GLY A 385 -4.54 -13.04 2.59
CA GLY A 385 -3.91 -14.18 3.25
C GLY A 385 -3.02 -15.03 2.31
N TYR A 386 -2.62 -14.46 1.18
CA TYR A 386 -1.75 -15.13 0.22
C TYR A 386 -0.33 -15.25 0.76
N ARG A 387 0.40 -16.28 0.28
CA ARG A 387 1.82 -16.48 0.57
C ARG A 387 2.66 -16.01 -0.61
N PHE A 388 3.92 -15.68 -0.36
CA PHE A 388 4.88 -15.29 -1.41
C PHE A 388 4.87 -16.26 -2.60
N ARG A 389 4.82 -17.56 -2.32
CA ARG A 389 4.77 -18.61 -3.34
C ARG A 389 3.54 -18.55 -4.25
N ASP A 390 2.42 -18.04 -3.75
CA ASP A 390 1.20 -17.91 -4.54
C ASP A 390 1.38 -16.82 -5.60
N PHE A 391 2.07 -15.72 -5.26
CA PHE A 391 2.46 -14.68 -6.22
C PHE A 391 3.41 -15.20 -7.29
N VAL A 392 4.48 -15.91 -6.91
CA VAL A 392 5.40 -16.51 -7.88
C VAL A 392 4.67 -17.43 -8.83
N ARG A 393 3.76 -18.26 -8.32
CA ARG A 393 3.04 -19.27 -9.10
C ARG A 393 2.13 -18.66 -10.17
N ILE A 394 1.48 -17.53 -9.88
CA ILE A 394 0.58 -16.87 -10.82
C ILE A 394 1.27 -15.76 -11.59
N GLY A 395 2.21 -15.05 -10.97
CA GLY A 395 2.87 -13.90 -11.55
C GLY A 395 3.92 -14.24 -12.59
N VAL A 396 4.72 -15.30 -12.38
CA VAL A 396 5.73 -15.72 -13.37
C VAL A 396 5.13 -16.04 -14.74
N PRO A 397 4.06 -16.86 -14.85
CA PRO A 397 3.41 -17.09 -16.15
C PRO A 397 2.78 -15.80 -16.72
N LEU A 398 2.26 -14.90 -15.87
CA LEU A 398 1.70 -13.62 -16.30
C LEU A 398 2.80 -12.70 -16.85
N ASN A 399 3.95 -12.63 -16.19
CA ASN A 399 5.13 -11.92 -16.67
C ASN A 399 5.62 -12.44 -18.02
N LEU A 400 5.63 -13.77 -18.19
CA LEU A 400 5.99 -14.40 -19.47
C LEU A 400 4.98 -14.06 -20.57
N LEU A 401 3.68 -14.05 -20.24
CA LEU A 401 2.62 -13.64 -21.16
C LEU A 401 2.83 -12.18 -21.61
N CYS A 402 3.10 -11.26 -20.68
CA CYS A 402 3.39 -9.87 -20.98
C CYS A 402 4.64 -9.72 -21.85
N LEU A 403 5.70 -10.48 -21.59
CA LEU A 403 6.90 -10.53 -22.44
C LEU A 403 6.55 -10.95 -23.87
N ILE A 404 5.82 -12.04 -24.04
CA ILE A 404 5.42 -12.54 -25.39
C ILE A 404 4.59 -11.48 -26.12
N VAL A 405 3.60 -10.88 -25.43
CA VAL A 405 2.77 -9.81 -26.02
C VAL A 405 3.64 -8.62 -26.45
N ALA A 406 4.57 -8.20 -25.60
CA ALA A 406 5.47 -7.09 -25.91
C ALA A 406 6.34 -7.40 -27.14
N LEU A 407 6.99 -8.57 -27.19
CA LEU A 407 7.83 -9.00 -28.30
C LEU A 407 7.07 -9.19 -29.62
N VAL A 408 5.76 -9.45 -29.55
CA VAL A 408 4.91 -9.57 -30.74
C VAL A 408 4.38 -8.22 -31.20
N VAL A 409 3.93 -7.36 -30.29
CA VAL A 409 3.24 -6.11 -30.61
C VAL A 409 4.22 -4.97 -30.89
N ILE A 410 5.30 -4.84 -30.07
CA ILE A 410 6.25 -3.73 -30.23
C ILE A 410 6.83 -3.68 -31.64
N PRO A 411 7.40 -4.76 -32.21
CA PRO A 411 8.01 -4.70 -33.54
C PRO A 411 7.02 -4.47 -34.69
N ARG A 412 5.73 -4.78 -34.49
CA ARG A 412 4.68 -4.53 -35.48
C ARG A 412 4.27 -3.06 -35.55
N VAL A 413 4.32 -2.36 -34.42
CA VAL A 413 3.94 -0.95 -34.31
C VAL A 413 5.15 -0.04 -34.54
N TRP A 414 6.28 -0.43 -34.02
CA TRP A 414 7.57 0.24 -34.15
C TRP A 414 8.62 -0.75 -34.68
N PRO A 415 8.84 -0.78 -35.99
CA PRO A 415 9.79 -1.72 -36.58
C PRO A 415 11.21 -1.56 -36.01
N LEU A 416 11.86 -2.69 -35.73
CA LEU A 416 13.25 -2.74 -35.25
C LEU A 416 14.22 -2.51 -36.43
N GLN A 417 14.17 -1.33 -37.06
CA GLN A 417 14.97 -0.96 -38.22
C GLN A 417 16.04 0.06 -37.84
N ALA A 418 17.04 0.19 -38.68
CA ALA A 418 18.05 1.25 -38.59
C ALA A 418 17.36 2.62 -38.61
N SER A 419 17.82 3.51 -37.70
CA SER A 419 17.36 4.90 -37.60
C SER A 419 17.81 5.74 -38.80
#